data_345ce8b78cfd006ef7d6ade1799948a4
#
_entry.id   345ce8b78cfd006ef7d6ade1799948a4
#
_cell.length_a   1.000
_cell.length_b   1.000
_cell.length_c   1.000
_cell.angle_alpha   90.00
_cell.angle_beta   90.00
_cell.angle_gamma   90.00
#
_symmetry.space_group_name_H-M   'P 1'
#
loop_
_entity.id
_entity.type
_entity.pdbx_description
1 polymer ?
#
loop_
_entity_poly.entity_id
_entity_poly.type
_entity_poly.pdbx_seq_one_letter_code
_entity_poly.pdbx_strand_id
1 'polypeptide(L)'
;MNIGETERNAVLALLSIYIKGKKYSDCLFFCHLTLEKILKGLVVERTKTHAPYIHKLVDLARIAKVKLNEEQLNHLSRITKFNIAGRYDAFKQTFYKKCNKEYTEKYFNISKKLYLWLKKEYRKK
;
A
#
# COMPACT_ATOMS: atom_id res chain seq x y z
N MET A 1 16.51 -8.03 3.81
CA MET A 1 15.43 -8.80 4.42
C MET A 1 14.38 -9.16 3.38
N ASN A 2 14.09 -10.43 3.23
CA ASN A 2 13.04 -10.89 2.31
C ASN A 2 11.75 -11.10 3.06
N ILE A 3 10.64 -10.65 2.44
CA ILE A 3 9.32 -10.97 2.96
C ILE A 3 9.00 -12.39 2.51
N GLY A 4 8.75 -13.28 3.46
CA GLY A 4 8.44 -14.67 3.17
C GLY A 4 7.12 -14.82 2.42
N GLU A 5 7.01 -15.90 1.67
CA GLU A 5 5.78 -16.20 0.94
C GLU A 5 4.59 -16.37 1.88
N THR A 6 4.81 -17.02 3.03
CA THR A 6 3.77 -17.19 4.03
C THR A 6 3.24 -15.85 4.54
N GLU A 7 4.14 -14.91 4.82
CA GLU A 7 3.76 -13.58 5.28
C GLU A 7 2.96 -12.84 4.21
N ARG A 8 3.42 -12.90 2.96
CA ARG A 8 2.71 -12.29 1.84
C ARG A 8 1.32 -12.86 1.67
N ASN A 9 1.20 -14.19 1.74
CA ASN A 9 -0.10 -14.85 1.58
C ASN A 9 -1.05 -14.50 2.72
N ALA A 10 -0.54 -14.34 3.94
CA ALA A 10 -1.34 -13.92 5.08
C ALA A 10 -1.91 -12.51 4.88
N VAL A 11 -1.09 -11.59 4.37
CA VAL A 11 -1.53 -10.21 4.09
C VAL A 11 -2.63 -10.21 3.04
N LEU A 12 -2.43 -10.92 1.92
CA LEU A 12 -3.42 -10.98 0.86
C LEU A 12 -4.72 -11.64 1.30
N ALA A 13 -4.62 -12.69 2.12
CA ALA A 13 -5.79 -13.37 2.68
C ALA A 13 -6.59 -12.42 3.59
N LEU A 14 -5.90 -11.65 4.42
CA LEU A 14 -6.53 -10.68 5.32
C LEU A 14 -7.31 -9.62 4.54
N LEU A 15 -6.70 -9.09 3.47
CA LEU A 15 -7.37 -8.11 2.62
C LEU A 15 -8.62 -8.69 1.96
N SER A 16 -8.56 -9.95 1.53
CA SER A 16 -9.72 -10.64 0.96
C SER A 16 -10.86 -10.76 1.95
N ILE A 17 -10.56 -11.01 3.22
CA ILE A 17 -11.57 -11.09 4.29
C ILE A 17 -12.29 -9.75 4.47
N TYR A 18 -11.56 -8.64 4.41
CA TYR A 18 -12.17 -7.31 4.51
C TYR A 18 -13.16 -7.05 3.37
N ILE A 19 -12.83 -7.48 2.16
CA ILE A 19 -13.74 -7.33 1.02
C ILE A 19 -14.99 -8.19 1.21
N LYS A 20 -14.84 -9.45 1.62
CA LYS A 20 -15.97 -10.36 1.85
C LYS A 20 -16.88 -9.84 2.95
N GLY A 21 -16.32 -9.23 3.99
CA GLY A 21 -17.08 -8.65 5.09
C GLY A 21 -17.67 -7.29 4.80
N LYS A 22 -17.51 -6.79 3.57
CA LYS A 22 -17.97 -5.46 3.13
C LYS A 22 -17.35 -4.32 3.95
N LYS A 23 -16.16 -4.53 4.48
CA LYS A 23 -15.39 -3.51 5.22
C LYS A 23 -14.46 -2.79 4.25
N TYR A 24 -15.07 -2.07 3.31
CA TYR A 24 -14.36 -1.53 2.16
C TYR A 24 -13.34 -0.46 2.52
N SER A 25 -13.71 0.51 3.36
CA SER A 25 -12.79 1.57 3.75
C SER A 25 -11.61 1.01 4.55
N ASP A 26 -11.87 0.03 5.41
CA ASP A 26 -10.81 -0.63 6.18
C ASP A 26 -9.85 -1.37 5.26
N CYS A 27 -10.39 -2.04 4.24
CA CYS A 27 -9.57 -2.74 3.24
C CYS A 27 -8.60 -1.78 2.56
N LEU A 28 -9.10 -0.63 2.11
CA LEU A 28 -8.27 0.36 1.42
C LEU A 28 -7.23 0.99 2.35
N PHE A 29 -7.60 1.23 3.60
CA PHE A 29 -6.64 1.71 4.59
C PHE A 29 -5.50 0.70 4.78
N PHE A 30 -5.82 -0.57 4.87
CA PHE A 30 -4.80 -1.62 5.00
C PHE A 30 -3.98 -1.80 3.72
N CYS A 31 -4.54 -1.52 2.55
CA CYS A 31 -3.77 -1.48 1.31
C CYS A 31 -2.64 -0.45 1.42
N HIS A 32 -2.95 0.74 1.93
CA HIS A 32 -1.94 1.76 2.16
C HIS A 32 -0.88 1.27 3.15
N LEU A 33 -1.30 0.73 4.29
CA LEU A 33 -0.37 0.26 5.31
C LEU A 33 0.57 -0.84 4.78
N THR A 34 0.03 -1.74 3.96
CA THR A 34 0.81 -2.83 3.38
C THR A 34 1.90 -2.29 2.45
N LEU A 35 1.55 -1.35 1.59
CA LEU A 35 2.51 -0.74 0.67
C LEU A 35 3.52 0.13 1.40
N GLU A 36 3.08 0.86 2.41
CA GLU A 36 3.98 1.66 3.25
C GLU A 36 5.03 0.76 3.90
N LYS A 37 4.59 -0.37 4.42
CA LYS A 37 5.50 -1.30 5.12
C LYS A 37 6.55 -1.89 4.21
N ILE A 38 6.15 -2.33 3.01
CA ILE A 38 7.12 -2.92 2.07
C ILE A 38 8.08 -1.86 1.54
N LEU A 39 7.60 -0.64 1.29
CA LEU A 39 8.45 0.45 0.85
C LEU A 39 9.44 0.87 1.93
N LYS A 40 9.00 0.95 3.19
CA LYS A 40 9.91 1.26 4.30
C LYS A 40 10.98 0.19 4.46
N GLY A 41 10.62 -1.09 4.27
CA GLY A 41 11.59 -2.16 4.28
C GLY A 41 12.65 -2.00 3.19
N LEU A 42 12.23 -1.59 1.98
CA LEU A 42 13.16 -1.31 0.89
C LEU A 42 14.08 -0.12 1.20
N VAL A 43 13.55 0.93 1.83
CA VAL A 43 14.36 2.06 2.26
C VAL A 43 15.47 1.59 3.19
N VAL A 44 15.12 0.81 4.21
CA VAL A 44 16.11 0.30 5.17
C VAL A 44 17.15 -0.57 4.47
N GLU A 45 16.71 -1.46 3.59
CA GLU A 45 17.61 -2.36 2.88
C GLU A 45 18.60 -1.61 1.98
N ARG A 46 18.10 -0.60 1.25
CA ARG A 46 18.89 0.11 0.24
C ARG A 46 19.72 1.24 0.80
N THR A 47 19.24 1.92 1.84
CA THR A 47 19.96 3.06 2.43
C THR A 47 20.75 2.69 3.68
N LYS A 48 20.46 1.52 4.27
CA LYS A 48 21.08 1.08 5.53
C LYS A 48 20.81 2.04 6.68
N THR A 49 19.74 2.81 6.60
CA THR A 49 19.32 3.73 7.65
C THR A 49 17.88 3.42 8.07
N HIS A 50 17.43 4.05 9.16
CA HIS A 50 16.07 3.89 9.63
C HIS A 50 15.08 4.41 8.60
N ALA A 51 13.92 3.77 8.51
CA ALA A 51 12.85 4.28 7.68
C ALA A 51 12.33 5.60 8.24
N PRO A 52 12.13 6.61 7.38
CA PRO A 52 11.64 7.92 7.85
C PRO A 52 10.16 7.86 8.24
N TYR A 53 9.74 8.82 9.06
CA TYR A 53 8.33 9.00 9.41
C TYR A 53 7.57 9.67 8.26
N ILE A 54 7.45 8.95 7.15
CA ILE A 54 6.78 9.44 5.94
C ILE A 54 5.69 8.43 5.59
N HIS A 55 4.49 8.93 5.28
CA HIS A 55 3.37 8.11 4.86
C HIS A 55 3.07 8.25 3.37
N LYS A 56 3.71 9.19 2.68
CA LYS A 56 3.54 9.36 1.24
C LYS A 56 4.33 8.29 0.51
N LEU A 57 3.61 7.40 -0.15
CA LEU A 57 4.21 6.22 -0.78
C LEU A 57 5.19 6.59 -1.89
N VAL A 58 4.89 7.65 -2.66
CA VAL A 58 5.78 8.12 -3.73
C VAL A 58 7.11 8.58 -3.15
N ASP A 59 7.10 9.28 -2.02
CA ASP A 59 8.32 9.76 -1.39
C ASP A 59 9.16 8.59 -0.88
N LEU A 60 8.52 7.57 -0.29
CA LEU A 60 9.20 6.37 0.15
C LEU A 60 9.85 5.63 -1.03
N ALA A 61 9.14 5.53 -2.14
CA ALA A 61 9.66 4.88 -3.34
C ALA A 61 10.88 5.64 -3.88
N ARG A 62 10.84 6.96 -3.84
CA ARG A 62 11.96 7.80 -4.28
C ARG A 62 13.20 7.57 -3.39
N ILE A 63 13.00 7.56 -2.08
CA ILE A 63 14.11 7.32 -1.14
C ILE A 63 14.68 5.93 -1.33
N ALA A 64 13.83 4.94 -1.57
CA ALA A 64 14.25 3.56 -1.82
C ALA A 64 14.85 3.37 -3.22
N LYS A 65 14.84 4.42 -4.05
CA LYS A 65 15.37 4.38 -5.42
C LYS A 65 14.66 3.34 -6.28
N VAL A 66 13.36 3.20 -6.09
CA VAL A 66 12.53 2.34 -6.91
C VAL A 66 12.09 3.12 -8.15
N LYS A 67 12.33 2.54 -9.33
CA LYS A 67 11.91 3.15 -10.58
C LYS A 67 10.47 2.78 -10.87
N LEU A 68 9.60 3.79 -10.88
CA LEU A 68 8.18 3.63 -11.13
C LEU A 68 7.79 4.36 -12.41
N ASN A 69 6.87 3.77 -13.18
CA ASN A 69 6.29 4.48 -14.31
C ASN A 69 5.22 5.47 -13.81
N GLU A 70 4.71 6.28 -14.71
CA GLU A 70 3.73 7.32 -14.37
C GLU A 70 2.44 6.73 -13.80
N GLU A 71 1.97 5.62 -14.36
CA GLU A 71 0.77 4.96 -13.88
C GLU A 71 0.95 4.48 -12.42
N GLN A 72 2.09 3.86 -12.13
CA GLN A 72 2.39 3.40 -10.78
C GLN A 72 2.48 4.56 -9.79
N LEU A 73 3.10 5.67 -10.19
CA LEU A 73 3.17 6.87 -9.36
C LEU A 73 1.79 7.42 -9.07
N ASN A 74 0.91 7.47 -10.06
CA ASN A 74 -0.47 7.93 -9.88
C ASN A 74 -1.24 7.03 -8.92
N HIS A 75 -1.07 5.72 -9.04
CA HIS A 75 -1.71 4.77 -8.13
C HIS A 75 -1.22 4.94 -6.70
N LEU A 76 0.08 5.08 -6.50
CA LEU A 76 0.63 5.29 -5.16
C LEU A 76 0.14 6.60 -4.54
N SER A 77 0.03 7.66 -5.35
CA SER A 77 -0.50 8.94 -4.87
C SER A 77 -1.95 8.81 -4.42
N ARG A 78 -2.75 8.07 -5.17
CA ARG A 78 -4.15 7.85 -4.82
C ARG A 78 -4.27 7.02 -3.53
N ILE A 79 -3.47 5.96 -3.42
CA ILE A 79 -3.50 5.08 -2.26
C ILE A 79 -3.02 5.82 -1.00
N THR A 80 -2.07 6.75 -1.14
CA THR A 80 -1.63 7.59 -0.02
C THR A 80 -2.80 8.34 0.61
N LYS A 81 -3.76 8.79 -0.20
CA LYS A 81 -4.93 9.52 0.31
C LYS A 81 -5.83 8.66 1.19
N PHE A 82 -5.78 7.34 1.04
CA PHE A 82 -6.57 6.45 1.90
C PHE A 82 -6.11 6.52 3.35
N ASN A 83 -4.82 6.77 3.59
CA ASN A 83 -4.30 6.95 4.94
C ASN A 83 -4.88 8.21 5.60
N ILE A 84 -4.95 9.31 4.87
CA ILE A 84 -5.51 10.57 5.37
C ILE A 84 -6.99 10.40 5.65
N ALA A 85 -7.73 9.82 4.70
CA ALA A 85 -9.16 9.63 4.83
C ALA A 85 -9.52 8.73 6.01
N GLY A 86 -8.68 7.74 6.33
CA GLY A 86 -8.92 6.84 7.44
C GLY A 86 -8.62 7.43 8.81
N ARG A 87 -7.86 8.53 8.87
CA ARG A 87 -7.41 9.14 10.14
C ARG A 87 -8.20 10.37 10.56
N TYR A 88 -8.74 11.12 9.61
CA TYR A 88 -9.36 12.42 9.90
C TYR A 88 -10.87 12.36 9.66
N ASP A 89 -11.66 12.65 10.69
CA ASP A 89 -13.12 12.59 10.64
C ASP A 89 -13.71 13.47 9.54
N ALA A 90 -13.10 14.60 9.24
CA ALA A 90 -13.56 15.49 8.18
C ALA A 90 -13.64 14.81 6.81
N PHE A 91 -12.76 13.85 6.57
CA PHE A 91 -12.72 13.14 5.28
C PHE A 91 -13.34 11.74 5.34
N LYS A 92 -13.56 11.22 6.54
CA LYS A 92 -13.98 9.85 6.77
C LYS A 92 -15.33 9.52 6.14
N GLN A 93 -16.30 10.42 6.29
CA GLN A 93 -17.66 10.22 5.75
C GLN A 93 -17.64 10.19 4.22
N THR A 94 -16.96 11.17 3.61
CA THR A 94 -16.85 11.24 2.15
C THR A 94 -16.16 10.02 1.59
N PHE A 95 -15.06 9.61 2.23
CA PHE A 95 -14.31 8.44 1.83
C PHE A 95 -15.14 7.16 1.96
N TYR A 96 -15.84 7.02 3.08
CA TYR A 96 -16.69 5.87 3.34
C TYR A 96 -17.75 5.69 2.24
N LYS A 97 -18.38 6.79 1.82
CA LYS A 97 -19.38 6.77 0.75
C LYS A 97 -18.77 6.36 -0.59
N LYS A 98 -17.53 6.75 -0.85
CA LYS A 98 -16.83 6.44 -2.08
C LYS A 98 -16.42 4.98 -2.15
N CYS A 99 -16.21 4.34 -1.00
CA CYS A 99 -15.72 2.97 -0.92
C CYS A 99 -16.83 1.95 -1.12
N ASN A 100 -17.30 1.84 -2.37
CA ASN A 100 -18.20 0.74 -2.74
C ASN A 100 -17.35 -0.49 -3.12
N LYS A 101 -18.04 -1.59 -3.44
CA LYS A 101 -17.37 -2.84 -3.79
C LYS A 101 -16.44 -2.69 -5.00
N GLU A 102 -16.94 -2.05 -6.05
CA GLU A 102 -16.18 -1.89 -7.30
C GLU A 102 -14.91 -1.06 -7.10
N TYR A 103 -15.02 0.06 -6.41
CA TYR A 103 -13.89 0.94 -6.11
C TYR A 103 -12.85 0.20 -5.25
N THR A 104 -13.33 -0.51 -4.25
CA THR A 104 -12.47 -1.25 -3.33
C THR A 104 -11.74 -2.38 -4.05
N GLU A 105 -12.46 -3.17 -4.85
CA GLU A 105 -11.82 -4.26 -5.60
C GLU A 105 -10.79 -3.72 -6.59
N LYS A 106 -11.08 -2.60 -7.24
CA LYS A 106 -10.15 -1.96 -8.16
C LYS A 106 -8.83 -1.64 -7.47
N TYR A 107 -8.88 -0.94 -6.34
CA TYR A 107 -7.67 -0.54 -5.64
C TYR A 107 -7.03 -1.66 -4.85
N PHE A 108 -7.81 -2.64 -4.41
CA PHE A 108 -7.25 -3.87 -3.86
C PHE A 108 -6.36 -4.56 -4.90
N ASN A 109 -6.86 -4.72 -6.12
CA ASN A 109 -6.11 -5.39 -7.19
C ASN A 109 -4.89 -4.58 -7.61
N ILE A 110 -5.01 -3.26 -7.68
CA ILE A 110 -3.88 -2.37 -7.96
C ILE A 110 -2.82 -2.53 -6.87
N SER A 111 -3.23 -2.49 -5.61
CA SER A 111 -2.32 -2.61 -4.46
C SER A 111 -1.63 -3.97 -4.44
N LYS A 112 -2.38 -5.03 -4.75
CA LYS A 112 -1.83 -6.39 -4.84
C LYS A 112 -0.73 -6.47 -5.89
N LYS A 113 -0.98 -5.92 -7.07
CA LYS A 113 0.01 -5.91 -8.15
C LYS A 113 1.25 -5.11 -7.77
N LEU A 114 1.06 -3.94 -7.17
CA LEU A 114 2.16 -3.11 -6.70
C LEU A 114 2.97 -3.84 -5.62
N TYR A 115 2.29 -4.47 -4.68
CA TYR A 115 2.95 -5.21 -3.62
C TYR A 115 3.82 -6.34 -4.18
N LEU A 116 3.27 -7.14 -5.10
CA LEU A 116 4.01 -8.23 -5.72
C LEU A 116 5.18 -7.72 -6.56
N TRP A 117 4.99 -6.61 -7.25
CA TRP A 117 6.05 -5.98 -8.03
C TRP A 117 7.17 -5.46 -7.11
N LEU A 118 6.82 -4.77 -6.03
CA LEU A 118 7.79 -4.27 -5.06
C LEU A 118 8.54 -5.40 -4.36
N LYS A 119 7.86 -6.50 -4.12
CA LYS A 119 8.51 -7.66 -3.51
C LYS A 119 9.68 -8.15 -4.35
N LYS A 120 9.58 -8.07 -5.66
CA LYS A 120 10.67 -8.46 -6.57
C LYS A 120 11.87 -7.53 -6.42
N GLU A 121 11.66 -6.29 -5.99
CA GLU A 121 12.74 -5.32 -5.78
C GLU A 121 13.67 -5.73 -4.64
N TYR A 122 13.20 -6.49 -3.67
CA TYR A 122 14.06 -7.03 -2.62
C TYR A 122 15.14 -7.98 -3.13
N ARG A 123 14.91 -8.58 -4.29
CA ARG A 123 15.83 -9.54 -4.89
C ARG A 123 16.88 -8.87 -5.79
N LYS A 124 16.67 -7.60 -6.12
CA LYS A 124 17.59 -6.85 -6.96
C LYS A 124 18.66 -6.21 -6.09
N LYS A 125 19.88 -6.54 -6.35
CA LYS A 125 21.02 -5.97 -5.63
C LYS A 125 21.91 -5.18 -6.58
#